data_97646f3a22ca78447c41b5a35c697d32
#
_entry.id   97646f3a22ca78447c41b5a35c697d32
#
_cell.length_a   1.000
_cell.length_b   1.000
_cell.length_c   1.000
_cell.angle_alpha   90.00
_cell.angle_beta   90.00
_cell.angle_gamma   90.00
#
_symmetry.space_group_name_H-M   'P 1'
#
loop_
_entity.id
_entity.type
_entity.pdbx_description
1 polymer ?
#
loop_
_entity_poly.entity_id
_entity_poly.type
_entity_poly.pdbx_seq_one_letter_code
_entity_poly.pdbx_strand_id
1 'polypeptide(L)'
;GVNDIAFEGVASRIKPETALLDAPGIKVLEQNYDYDLLTANNIIDKSVGEKVKTVTVNPANGENIFDSAEIVSAAYGQPLLKFSYGIEAHFPGRLVFEKLPDSLRSEPTLIAKIDSGETAAKDISLAYLTGGIGWKTNYVAKVVSGEKLNLTGWVTINNESGADYNDAKVQLIAGDVNQVANAGGVRPLMMMAKASRAMDSYAAAESAPASENLSGYHLYNLPLKTDIKDKQTKQISLLEKNDVAYKKEAYMRSPLYFNYNSAAEFKQVHPDMVYVLQNTEAGNLGLPLPSGIMRFYENDNDGNMQFIGENSISHVAKGEEMRLNLGSFFNVFVSGKIAKISKLS
;
A
#
# COMPACT_ATOMS: atom_id res chain seq x y z
N GLY A 1 17.06 34.00 -10.64
CA GLY A 1 17.05 33.69 -12.08
C GLY A 1 16.35 32.37 -12.35
N VAL A 2 16.08 32.09 -13.62
CA VAL A 2 15.36 30.89 -14.06
C VAL A 2 16.33 29.71 -14.17
N ASN A 3 16.02 28.60 -13.58
CA ASN A 3 16.80 27.35 -13.58
C ASN A 3 15.89 26.14 -13.71
N ASP A 4 16.41 25.05 -14.28
CA ASP A 4 15.74 23.74 -14.27
C ASP A 4 16.33 22.87 -13.15
N ILE A 5 15.46 22.25 -12.36
CA ILE A 5 15.83 21.32 -11.30
C ILE A 5 15.22 19.97 -11.61
N ALA A 6 16.02 18.91 -11.55
CA ALA A 6 15.59 17.54 -11.75
C ALA A 6 15.49 16.80 -10.41
N PHE A 7 14.35 16.18 -10.17
CA PHE A 7 14.10 15.25 -9.06
C PHE A 7 14.07 13.84 -9.64
N GLU A 8 15.20 13.15 -9.56
CA GLU A 8 15.36 11.78 -10.03
C GLU A 8 14.82 10.78 -9.01
N GLY A 9 14.38 9.60 -9.47
CA GLY A 9 13.88 8.53 -8.62
C GLY A 9 12.50 8.81 -8.01
N VAL A 10 11.69 9.69 -8.59
CA VAL A 10 10.28 9.83 -8.19
C VAL A 10 9.52 8.56 -8.55
N ALA A 11 8.42 8.30 -7.84
CA ALA A 11 7.63 7.11 -8.10
C ALA A 11 7.12 7.06 -9.55
N SER A 12 7.24 5.90 -10.22
CA SER A 12 6.77 5.75 -11.60
C SER A 12 5.26 5.90 -11.77
N ARG A 13 4.51 5.74 -10.66
CA ARG A 13 3.05 5.95 -10.60
C ARG A 13 2.66 7.30 -9.98
N ILE A 14 3.57 8.28 -10.02
CA ILE A 14 3.29 9.65 -9.60
C ILE A 14 2.10 10.22 -10.38
N LYS A 15 1.35 11.12 -9.73
CA LYS A 15 0.39 12.02 -10.37
C LYS A 15 1.06 13.39 -10.52
N PRO A 16 1.67 13.70 -11.66
CA PRO A 16 2.51 14.90 -11.81
C PRO A 16 1.77 16.19 -11.50
N GLU A 17 0.46 16.22 -11.79
CA GLU A 17 -0.43 17.36 -11.53
C GLU A 17 -0.61 17.67 -10.03
N THR A 18 -0.21 16.75 -9.15
CA THR A 18 -0.27 16.91 -7.69
C THR A 18 1.06 17.30 -7.07
N ALA A 19 2.11 17.45 -7.88
CA ALA A 19 3.43 17.78 -7.38
C ALA A 19 3.46 19.21 -6.83
N LEU A 20 3.87 19.34 -5.59
CA LEU A 20 4.03 20.58 -4.87
C LEU A 20 5.49 20.73 -4.49
N LEU A 21 6.11 21.78 -5.01
CA LEU A 21 7.45 22.22 -4.60
C LEU A 21 7.29 23.32 -3.56
N ASP A 22 7.94 23.16 -2.43
CA ASP A 22 7.95 24.14 -1.36
C ASP A 22 9.38 24.56 -1.02
N ALA A 23 9.67 25.84 -1.24
CA ALA A 23 10.89 26.49 -0.82
C ALA A 23 10.70 28.01 -0.73
N PRO A 24 11.25 28.67 0.30
CA PRO A 24 11.12 30.11 0.46
C PRO A 24 11.71 30.89 -0.72
N GLY A 25 10.91 31.79 -1.32
CA GLY A 25 11.34 32.67 -2.40
C GLY A 25 11.58 31.98 -3.74
N ILE A 26 11.03 30.79 -3.96
CA ILE A 26 11.04 30.08 -5.25
C ILE A 26 9.65 30.13 -5.87
N LYS A 27 9.58 30.47 -7.15
CA LYS A 27 8.38 30.39 -7.97
C LYS A 27 8.54 29.29 -9.01
N VAL A 28 7.64 28.32 -9.00
CA VAL A 28 7.58 27.28 -10.04
C VAL A 28 6.90 27.85 -11.26
N LEU A 29 7.55 27.76 -12.42
CA LEU A 29 7.07 28.25 -13.70
C LEU A 29 6.48 27.13 -14.56
N GLU A 30 7.11 25.94 -14.52
CA GLU A 30 6.78 24.79 -15.34
C GLU A 30 7.18 23.51 -14.62
N GLN A 31 6.45 22.42 -14.84
CA GLN A 31 6.80 21.09 -14.36
C GLN A 31 6.61 20.08 -15.48
N ASN A 32 7.62 19.23 -15.70
CA ASN A 32 7.60 18.14 -16.68
C ASN A 32 7.92 16.83 -15.99
N TYR A 33 7.23 15.78 -16.37
CA TYR A 33 7.49 14.43 -15.89
C TYR A 33 8.07 13.58 -17.02
N ASP A 34 9.36 13.23 -16.90
CA ASP A 34 10.11 12.40 -17.83
C ASP A 34 10.08 10.94 -17.37
N TYR A 35 9.36 10.10 -18.10
CA TYR A 35 9.22 8.67 -17.83
C TYR A 35 9.71 7.79 -18.98
N ASP A 36 10.37 8.36 -19.96
CA ASP A 36 10.99 7.65 -21.07
C ASP A 36 12.33 7.05 -20.58
N LEU A 37 12.22 5.81 -20.09
CA LEU A 37 13.33 5.17 -19.39
C LEU A 37 14.35 4.55 -20.32
N LEU A 38 15.58 4.50 -19.86
CA LEU A 38 16.72 3.91 -20.55
C LEU A 38 16.56 2.38 -20.58
N THR A 39 15.97 1.88 -21.67
CA THR A 39 15.85 0.46 -21.98
C THR A 39 16.47 0.14 -23.34
N ALA A 40 16.80 -1.12 -23.57
CA ALA A 40 17.36 -1.53 -24.86
C ALA A 40 16.44 -1.17 -26.03
N ASN A 41 15.13 -1.30 -25.87
CA ASN A 41 14.14 -0.93 -26.89
C ASN A 41 14.09 0.58 -27.09
N ASN A 42 14.03 1.36 -26.01
CA ASN A 42 13.92 2.81 -26.09
C ASN A 42 15.18 3.44 -26.71
N ILE A 43 16.37 2.88 -26.45
CA ILE A 43 17.60 3.33 -27.12
C ILE A 43 17.46 3.13 -28.62
N ILE A 44 16.99 1.97 -29.08
CA ILE A 44 16.79 1.66 -30.51
C ILE A 44 15.74 2.62 -31.11
N ASP A 45 14.59 2.79 -30.44
CA ASP A 45 13.49 3.65 -30.89
C ASP A 45 13.94 5.12 -31.06
N LYS A 46 14.72 5.62 -30.11
CA LYS A 46 15.23 7.02 -30.14
C LYS A 46 16.42 7.21 -31.08
N SER A 47 17.00 6.14 -31.55
CA SER A 47 18.12 6.18 -32.50
C SER A 47 17.69 5.91 -33.94
N VAL A 48 16.42 5.95 -34.26
CA VAL A 48 15.92 5.85 -35.64
C VAL A 48 16.42 7.04 -36.44
N GLY A 49 17.02 6.76 -37.62
CA GLY A 49 17.69 7.73 -38.47
C GLY A 49 19.17 7.91 -38.15
N GLU A 50 19.66 7.37 -37.03
CA GLU A 50 21.06 7.45 -36.64
C GLU A 50 21.87 6.26 -37.12
N LYS A 51 23.20 6.48 -37.28
CA LYS A 51 24.15 5.41 -37.57
C LYS A 51 24.62 4.76 -36.27
N VAL A 52 24.58 3.46 -36.25
CA VAL A 52 25.04 2.61 -35.13
C VAL A 52 26.11 1.64 -35.60
N LYS A 53 26.99 1.25 -34.71
CA LYS A 53 27.93 0.14 -34.94
C LYS A 53 27.20 -1.18 -34.76
N THR A 54 27.47 -2.12 -35.64
CA THR A 54 26.97 -3.48 -35.58
C THR A 54 28.10 -4.44 -35.32
N VAL A 55 27.84 -5.49 -34.57
CA VAL A 55 28.83 -6.52 -34.23
C VAL A 55 28.22 -7.90 -34.47
N THR A 56 28.86 -8.65 -35.36
CA THR A 56 28.59 -10.08 -35.56
C THR A 56 29.79 -10.89 -35.20
N VAL A 57 29.61 -12.19 -34.96
CA VAL A 57 30.73 -13.11 -34.69
C VAL A 57 31.02 -13.92 -35.94
N ASN A 58 32.26 -13.92 -36.35
CA ASN A 58 32.73 -14.77 -37.47
C ASN A 58 32.63 -16.25 -37.04
N PRO A 59 31.79 -17.06 -37.70
CA PRO A 59 31.61 -18.44 -37.31
C PRO A 59 32.85 -19.35 -37.52
N ALA A 60 33.80 -18.87 -38.31
CA ALA A 60 35.00 -19.68 -38.63
C ALA A 60 36.11 -19.56 -37.56
N ASN A 61 36.23 -18.40 -36.90
CA ASN A 61 37.32 -18.14 -35.94
C ASN A 61 36.86 -17.51 -34.59
N GLY A 62 35.58 -17.19 -34.45
CA GLY A 62 35.05 -16.60 -33.24
C GLY A 62 35.35 -15.09 -33.06
N GLU A 63 35.99 -14.43 -34.03
CA GLU A 63 36.31 -13.02 -33.93
C GLU A 63 35.10 -12.10 -34.20
N ASN A 64 35.11 -10.93 -33.58
CA ASN A 64 34.07 -9.94 -33.82
C ASN A 64 34.31 -9.24 -35.17
N ILE A 65 33.28 -9.20 -35.99
CA ILE A 65 33.21 -8.40 -37.22
C ILE A 65 32.39 -7.15 -36.91
N PHE A 66 32.97 -5.99 -37.20
CA PHE A 66 32.33 -4.69 -36.98
C PHE A 66 31.92 -4.10 -38.34
N ASP A 67 30.70 -3.55 -38.38
CA ASP A 67 30.15 -2.82 -39.50
C ASP A 67 29.34 -1.61 -38.95
N SER A 68 28.80 -0.80 -39.85
CA SER A 68 27.95 0.33 -39.53
C SER A 68 26.67 0.26 -40.31
N ALA A 69 25.55 0.51 -39.65
CA ALA A 69 24.23 0.55 -40.26
C ALA A 69 23.43 1.75 -39.74
N GLU A 70 22.50 2.25 -40.55
CA GLU A 70 21.48 3.21 -40.15
C GLU A 70 20.22 2.48 -39.66
N ILE A 71 19.67 2.88 -38.52
CA ILE A 71 18.40 2.35 -38.04
C ILE A 71 17.28 3.02 -38.83
N VAL A 72 16.62 2.29 -39.74
CA VAL A 72 15.55 2.83 -40.57
C VAL A 72 14.22 2.82 -39.84
N SER A 73 13.99 1.82 -39.00
CA SER A 73 12.77 1.65 -38.19
C SER A 73 13.06 0.79 -36.98
N ALA A 74 12.29 0.96 -35.93
CA ALA A 74 12.39 0.20 -34.69
C ALA A 74 11.02 -0.38 -34.27
N ALA A 75 10.06 -0.50 -35.18
CA ALA A 75 8.73 -0.97 -34.87
C ALA A 75 8.75 -2.36 -34.22
N TYR A 76 7.99 -2.52 -33.11
CA TYR A 76 7.86 -3.78 -32.35
C TYR A 76 9.18 -4.35 -31.76
N GLY A 77 10.15 -3.45 -31.47
CA GLY A 77 11.42 -3.84 -30.84
C GLY A 77 12.37 -4.60 -31.76
N GLN A 78 12.09 -4.67 -33.05
CA GLN A 78 12.97 -5.22 -34.07
C GLN A 78 13.44 -4.12 -35.03
N PRO A 79 14.72 -3.74 -34.99
CA PRO A 79 15.23 -2.70 -35.88
C PRO A 79 15.37 -3.20 -37.32
N LEU A 80 14.94 -2.37 -38.27
CA LEU A 80 15.35 -2.49 -39.65
C LEU A 80 16.64 -1.69 -39.83
N LEU A 81 17.70 -2.39 -40.30
CA LEU A 81 19.02 -1.83 -40.45
C LEU A 81 19.39 -1.68 -41.92
N LYS A 82 19.82 -0.50 -42.32
CA LYS A 82 20.30 -0.20 -43.65
C LYS A 82 21.83 -0.20 -43.64
N PHE A 83 22.37 -1.21 -44.27
CA PHE A 83 23.80 -1.36 -44.58
C PHE A 83 24.15 -0.82 -45.95
N SER A 84 25.44 -0.77 -46.28
CA SER A 84 25.91 -0.36 -47.61
C SER A 84 25.44 -1.27 -48.77
N TYR A 85 25.11 -2.54 -48.41
CA TYR A 85 24.65 -3.57 -49.35
C TYR A 85 23.12 -3.77 -49.38
N GLY A 86 22.36 -3.15 -48.49
CA GLY A 86 20.92 -3.26 -48.49
C GLY A 86 20.28 -3.11 -47.11
N ILE A 87 18.99 -3.45 -46.97
CA ILE A 87 18.22 -3.37 -45.72
C ILE A 87 18.03 -4.78 -45.15
N GLU A 88 18.39 -4.96 -43.91
CA GLU A 88 18.17 -6.20 -43.15
C GLU A 88 17.05 -6.05 -42.11
N ALA A 89 16.11 -7.00 -42.15
CA ALA A 89 14.98 -7.04 -41.23
C ALA A 89 15.26 -7.89 -39.97
N HIS A 90 16.24 -8.80 -40.02
CA HIS A 90 16.59 -9.72 -38.92
C HIS A 90 18.11 -9.79 -38.78
N PHE A 91 18.68 -8.75 -38.21
CA PHE A 91 20.12 -8.72 -38.01
C PHE A 91 20.53 -9.68 -36.89
N PRO A 92 21.42 -10.68 -37.13
CA PRO A 92 21.78 -11.68 -36.15
C PRO A 92 22.91 -11.23 -35.18
N GLY A 93 23.19 -9.94 -35.14
CA GLY A 93 24.26 -9.35 -34.34
C GLY A 93 23.79 -8.47 -33.20
N ARG A 94 24.72 -7.74 -32.63
CA ARG A 94 24.50 -6.77 -31.58
C ARG A 94 24.62 -5.35 -32.11
N LEU A 95 23.79 -4.43 -31.61
CA LEU A 95 23.94 -3.00 -31.84
C LEU A 95 24.80 -2.37 -30.75
N VAL A 96 25.69 -1.49 -31.14
CA VAL A 96 26.55 -0.74 -30.23
C VAL A 96 26.33 0.75 -30.46
N PHE A 97 25.85 1.44 -29.43
CA PHE A 97 25.56 2.86 -29.44
C PHE A 97 26.76 3.63 -28.85
N GLU A 98 27.23 4.65 -29.52
CA GLU A 98 28.34 5.48 -29.05
C GLU A 98 27.87 6.52 -28.02
N LYS A 99 26.62 6.93 -28.10
CA LYS A 99 25.99 7.89 -27.21
C LYS A 99 24.61 7.42 -26.79
N LEU A 100 24.22 7.80 -25.59
CA LEU A 100 22.84 7.64 -25.15
C LEU A 100 22.04 8.86 -25.59
N PRO A 101 20.78 8.67 -26.06
CA PRO A 101 19.88 9.77 -26.33
C PRO A 101 19.62 10.61 -25.08
N ASP A 102 19.75 11.93 -25.18
CA ASP A 102 19.61 12.87 -24.08
C ASP A 102 18.18 12.87 -23.47
N SER A 103 17.19 12.40 -24.24
CA SER A 103 15.79 12.29 -23.80
C SER A 103 15.50 11.10 -22.89
N LEU A 104 16.42 10.11 -22.82
CA LEU A 104 16.23 8.93 -21.96
C LEU A 104 16.76 9.16 -20.55
N ARG A 105 15.99 8.68 -19.57
CA ARG A 105 16.33 8.79 -18.16
C ARG A 105 16.61 7.41 -17.56
N SER A 106 17.56 7.34 -16.63
CA SER A 106 17.82 6.12 -15.85
C SER A 106 16.67 5.78 -14.92
N GLU A 107 16.00 6.80 -14.42
CA GLU A 107 14.88 6.72 -13.48
C GLU A 107 13.79 7.74 -13.83
N PRO A 108 12.53 7.50 -13.42
CA PRO A 108 11.47 8.49 -13.57
C PRO A 108 11.88 9.80 -12.91
N THR A 109 11.77 10.90 -13.66
CA THR A 109 12.31 12.20 -13.24
C THR A 109 11.25 13.28 -13.37
N LEU A 110 11.05 14.06 -12.29
CA LEU A 110 10.26 15.28 -12.33
C LEU A 110 11.20 16.48 -12.52
N ILE A 111 11.03 17.22 -13.61
CA ILE A 111 11.79 18.43 -13.90
C ILE A 111 10.91 19.64 -13.59
N ALA A 112 11.44 20.55 -12.78
CA ALA A 112 10.77 21.80 -12.46
C ALA A 112 11.61 22.98 -12.95
N LYS A 113 11.01 23.84 -13.77
CA LYS A 113 11.56 25.14 -14.10
C LYS A 113 11.14 26.13 -13.02
N ILE A 114 12.13 26.66 -12.33
CA ILE A 114 11.92 27.57 -11.20
C ILE A 114 12.54 28.94 -11.46
N ASP A 115 11.93 29.98 -10.89
CA ASP A 115 12.58 31.29 -10.77
C ASP A 115 12.93 31.51 -9.30
N SER A 116 14.24 31.66 -9.05
CA SER A 116 14.80 31.97 -7.74
C SER A 116 15.30 33.39 -7.74
N GLY A 117 14.76 34.24 -6.90
CA GLY A 117 15.21 35.64 -6.73
C GLY A 117 16.60 35.77 -6.10
N GLU A 118 17.18 34.68 -5.58
CA GLU A 118 18.45 34.67 -4.86
C GLU A 118 19.36 33.55 -5.37
N THR A 119 20.69 33.75 -5.26
CA THR A 119 21.70 32.77 -5.68
C THR A 119 22.17 31.82 -4.57
N ALA A 120 21.58 31.90 -3.39
CA ALA A 120 21.94 31.02 -2.26
C ALA A 120 21.38 29.59 -2.43
N ALA A 121 22.12 28.60 -1.97
CA ALA A 121 21.63 27.22 -1.88
C ALA A 121 20.42 27.16 -0.93
N LYS A 122 19.36 26.49 -1.34
CA LYS A 122 18.11 26.34 -0.58
C LYS A 122 17.68 24.88 -0.55
N ASP A 123 17.12 24.47 0.56
CA ASP A 123 16.43 23.19 0.64
C ASP A 123 15.07 23.30 -0.04
N ILE A 124 14.80 22.41 -0.97
CA ILE A 124 13.54 22.33 -1.69
C ILE A 124 12.86 21.02 -1.28
N SER A 125 11.64 21.10 -0.79
CA SER A 125 10.83 19.92 -0.54
C SER A 125 9.88 19.68 -1.71
N LEU A 126 9.79 18.41 -2.13
CA LEU A 126 8.84 17.92 -3.12
C LEU A 126 7.81 17.03 -2.43
N ALA A 127 6.52 17.33 -2.58
CA ALA A 127 5.42 16.49 -2.18
C ALA A 127 4.55 16.14 -3.39
N TYR A 128 4.13 14.89 -3.51
CA TYR A 128 3.26 14.44 -4.59
C TYR A 128 2.40 13.25 -4.19
N LEU A 129 1.31 13.04 -4.90
CA LEU A 129 0.53 11.82 -4.79
C LEU A 129 1.07 10.77 -5.76
N THR A 130 1.14 9.54 -5.30
CA THR A 130 1.47 8.39 -6.13
C THR A 130 0.48 7.24 -5.92
N GLY A 131 0.27 6.46 -6.95
CA GLY A 131 -0.38 5.16 -6.85
C GLY A 131 0.62 4.04 -6.52
N GLY A 132 0.11 2.83 -6.36
CA GLY A 132 0.94 1.63 -6.17
C GLY A 132 1.45 1.41 -4.75
N ILE A 133 1.11 2.27 -3.78
CA ILE A 133 1.34 2.00 -2.36
C ILE A 133 -0.01 1.82 -1.68
N GLY A 134 -0.13 0.72 -0.93
CA GLY A 134 -1.31 0.43 -0.14
C GLY A 134 -0.95 -0.20 1.19
N TRP A 135 -1.85 -0.13 2.15
CA TRP A 135 -1.67 -0.77 3.43
C TRP A 135 -2.96 -1.41 3.93
N LYS A 136 -2.81 -2.40 4.79
CA LYS A 136 -3.90 -3.07 5.50
C LYS A 136 -3.43 -3.52 6.88
N THR A 137 -4.36 -3.64 7.81
CA THR A 137 -4.10 -4.19 9.14
C THR A 137 -4.60 -5.62 9.27
N ASN A 138 -3.85 -6.39 10.02
CA ASN A 138 -4.21 -7.73 10.44
C ASN A 138 -3.95 -7.85 11.93
N TYR A 139 -4.88 -8.48 12.64
CA TYR A 139 -4.79 -8.69 14.07
C TYR A 139 -4.80 -10.17 14.39
N VAL A 140 -3.98 -10.55 15.35
CA VAL A 140 -3.96 -11.90 15.93
C VAL A 140 -4.39 -11.79 17.38
N ALA A 141 -5.52 -12.38 17.71
CA ALA A 141 -6.08 -12.46 19.05
C ALA A 141 -5.89 -13.88 19.57
N LYS A 142 -4.95 -14.08 20.49
CA LYS A 142 -4.69 -15.38 21.12
C LYS A 142 -5.38 -15.43 22.48
N VAL A 143 -6.38 -16.30 22.62
CA VAL A 143 -7.03 -16.58 23.90
C VAL A 143 -6.02 -17.21 24.85
N VAL A 144 -5.88 -16.66 26.06
CA VAL A 144 -4.90 -17.12 27.06
C VAL A 144 -5.60 -17.98 28.11
N SER A 145 -6.53 -17.40 28.85
CA SER A 145 -7.32 -18.11 29.87
C SER A 145 -8.49 -17.23 30.31
N GLY A 146 -9.61 -17.85 30.67
CA GLY A 146 -10.80 -17.13 31.11
C GLY A 146 -11.31 -16.16 30.05
N GLU A 147 -11.55 -14.90 30.44
CA GLU A 147 -12.02 -13.82 29.55
C GLU A 147 -10.88 -12.87 29.16
N LYS A 148 -9.70 -13.42 28.84
CA LYS A 148 -8.51 -12.66 28.46
C LYS A 148 -7.86 -13.20 27.20
N LEU A 149 -7.37 -12.29 26.34
CA LEU A 149 -6.60 -12.61 25.13
C LEU A 149 -5.40 -11.68 24.97
N ASN A 150 -4.38 -12.14 24.26
CA ASN A 150 -3.29 -11.30 23.79
C ASN A 150 -3.58 -10.86 22.36
N LEU A 151 -3.48 -9.57 22.10
CA LEU A 151 -3.77 -8.97 20.81
C LEU A 151 -2.49 -8.40 20.21
N THR A 152 -2.13 -8.90 19.03
CA THR A 152 -1.03 -8.35 18.22
C THR A 152 -1.59 -7.79 16.93
N GLY A 153 -1.24 -6.57 16.60
CA GLY A 153 -1.63 -5.91 15.35
C GLY A 153 -0.43 -5.69 14.43
N TRP A 154 -0.64 -5.95 13.14
CA TRP A 154 0.36 -5.79 12.09
C TRP A 154 -0.17 -4.89 10.99
N VAL A 155 0.65 -3.95 10.54
CA VAL A 155 0.44 -3.22 9.30
C VAL A 155 1.21 -3.94 8.19
N THR A 156 0.51 -4.29 7.14
CA THR A 156 1.10 -4.82 5.91
C THR A 156 1.09 -3.72 4.86
N ILE A 157 2.26 -3.27 4.42
CA ILE A 157 2.43 -2.28 3.36
C ILE A 157 2.88 -3.02 2.11
N ASN A 158 2.20 -2.76 0.99
CA ASN A 158 2.60 -3.21 -0.33
C ASN A 158 3.06 -2.00 -1.15
N ASN A 159 4.29 -2.06 -1.68
CA ASN A 159 4.84 -1.03 -2.52
C ASN A 159 5.04 -1.56 -3.96
N GLU A 160 4.29 -1.00 -4.88
CA GLU A 160 4.37 -1.19 -6.33
C GLU A 160 4.41 0.17 -7.04
N SER A 161 4.93 1.19 -6.37
CA SER A 161 4.96 2.55 -6.89
C SER A 161 6.03 2.79 -7.95
N GLY A 162 7.00 1.87 -8.03
CA GLY A 162 8.18 2.00 -8.89
C GLY A 162 9.27 2.89 -8.28
N ALA A 163 9.24 3.11 -6.97
CA ALA A 163 10.30 3.81 -6.23
C ALA A 163 10.59 3.13 -4.89
N ASP A 164 11.83 3.22 -4.45
CA ASP A 164 12.29 2.84 -3.12
C ASP A 164 12.16 4.01 -2.15
N TYR A 165 11.72 3.74 -0.93
CA TYR A 165 11.67 4.71 0.16
C TYR A 165 12.61 4.27 1.27
N ASN A 166 13.80 4.86 1.33
CA ASN A 166 14.82 4.54 2.33
C ASN A 166 14.68 5.45 3.54
N ASP A 167 14.88 4.90 4.75
CA ASP A 167 14.77 5.62 6.03
C ASP A 167 13.47 6.46 6.14
N ALA A 168 12.37 5.91 5.64
CA ALA A 168 11.11 6.61 5.50
C ALA A 168 10.38 6.71 6.84
N LYS A 169 9.91 7.91 7.19
CA LYS A 169 8.91 8.10 8.23
C LYS A 169 7.53 7.79 7.66
N VAL A 170 6.89 6.75 8.18
CA VAL A 170 5.60 6.26 7.67
C VAL A 170 4.47 6.75 8.55
N GLN A 171 3.48 7.37 7.91
CA GLN A 171 2.23 7.79 8.53
C GLN A 171 1.07 7.14 7.77
N LEU A 172 0.14 6.53 8.51
CA LEU A 172 -1.02 5.85 7.95
C LEU A 172 -2.27 6.67 8.26
N ILE A 173 -3.06 6.95 7.26
CA ILE A 173 -4.33 7.65 7.42
C ILE A 173 -5.45 6.63 7.36
N ALA A 174 -6.23 6.55 8.43
CA ALA A 174 -7.43 5.73 8.50
C ALA A 174 -8.67 6.62 8.36
N GLY A 175 -9.57 6.21 7.47
CA GLY A 175 -10.79 6.92 7.09
C GLY A 175 -10.98 6.96 5.58
N ASP A 176 -12.18 7.29 5.14
CA ASP A 176 -12.52 7.40 3.71
C ASP A 176 -12.08 8.76 3.16
N VAL A 177 -10.83 8.82 2.65
CA VAL A 177 -10.37 10.03 1.93
C VAL A 177 -11.06 10.09 0.59
N ASN A 178 -11.92 11.10 0.39
CA ASN A 178 -12.62 11.27 -0.87
C ASN A 178 -11.65 11.76 -1.96
N GLN A 179 -11.55 10.99 -3.03
CA GLN A 179 -10.80 11.34 -4.22
C GLN A 179 -11.71 11.30 -5.43
N VAL A 180 -11.57 12.26 -6.32
CA VAL A 180 -12.23 12.21 -7.62
C VAL A 180 -11.61 11.06 -8.41
N ALA A 181 -12.39 9.99 -8.59
CA ALA A 181 -11.96 8.87 -9.42
C ALA A 181 -11.95 9.33 -10.89
N ASN A 182 -10.79 9.30 -11.53
CA ASN A 182 -10.77 9.28 -12.98
C ASN A 182 -11.50 8.00 -13.41
N ALA A 183 -12.54 8.15 -14.24
CA ALA A 183 -13.40 7.07 -14.67
C ALA A 183 -12.54 5.94 -15.29
N GLY A 184 -12.29 4.86 -14.54
CA GLY A 184 -11.58 3.69 -15.07
C GLY A 184 -10.76 2.85 -14.10
N GLY A 185 -10.79 3.03 -12.77
CA GLY A 185 -9.92 2.23 -11.91
C GLY A 185 -10.42 2.00 -10.48
N VAL A 186 -10.17 0.79 -10.01
CA VAL A 186 -10.36 0.32 -8.63
C VAL A 186 -9.78 1.33 -7.63
N ARG A 187 -10.54 1.70 -6.59
CA ARG A 187 -10.14 2.64 -5.54
C ARG A 187 -8.89 2.17 -4.79
N PRO A 188 -7.72 2.80 -4.91
CA PRO A 188 -6.61 2.55 -4.01
C PRO A 188 -6.66 3.49 -2.81
N LEU A 189 -6.45 2.96 -1.62
CA LEU A 189 -6.12 3.75 -0.43
C LEU A 189 -4.73 4.38 -0.63
N MET A 190 -4.64 5.69 -0.57
CA MET A 190 -3.39 6.41 -0.85
C MET A 190 -2.57 6.73 0.40
N MET A 191 -1.26 6.61 0.26
CA MET A 191 -0.26 7.16 1.17
C MET A 191 0.34 8.44 0.62
N MET A 192 0.50 9.45 1.47
CA MET A 192 1.33 10.62 1.16
C MET A 192 2.75 10.36 1.66
N ALA A 193 3.74 10.39 0.77
CA ALA A 193 5.14 10.36 1.15
C ALA A 193 5.65 11.81 1.26
N LYS A 194 6.07 12.21 2.46
CA LYS A 194 6.75 13.47 2.70
C LYS A 194 8.22 13.17 3.01
N ALA A 195 9.11 13.52 2.10
CA ALA A 195 10.54 13.51 2.34
C ALA A 195 10.92 14.77 3.11
N SER A 196 10.93 14.73 4.44
CA SER A 196 11.52 15.77 5.26
C SER A 196 12.79 15.24 5.92
N ARG A 197 13.95 15.79 5.55
CA ARG A 197 15.16 15.69 6.37
C ARG A 197 14.99 16.59 7.58
N ALA A 198 14.67 16.02 8.71
CA ALA A 198 14.84 16.65 10.00
C ALA A 198 15.71 15.72 10.86
N MET A 199 16.92 16.19 11.20
CA MET A 199 17.70 15.64 12.30
C MET A 199 16.92 15.87 13.58
N ASP A 200 16.54 14.79 14.27
CA ASP A 200 16.31 14.88 15.71
C ASP A 200 16.59 13.55 16.41
N SER A 201 17.10 13.73 17.60
CA SER A 201 17.71 12.81 18.53
C SER A 201 16.85 11.61 18.94
N TYR A 202 17.51 10.47 19.03
CA TYR A 202 17.01 9.23 19.62
C TYR A 202 16.66 9.36 21.09
N ALA A 203 15.43 9.08 21.44
CA ALA A 203 15.03 8.57 22.73
C ALA A 203 14.12 7.37 22.50
N ALA A 204 14.60 6.19 22.84
CA ALA A 204 13.82 4.97 22.81
C ALA A 204 12.75 5.04 23.91
N ALA A 205 11.49 5.10 23.50
CA ALA A 205 10.36 4.84 24.39
C ALA A 205 9.46 3.80 23.69
N GLU A 206 9.26 2.67 24.36
CA GLU A 206 8.16 1.74 24.05
C GLU A 206 6.85 2.52 24.13
N SER A 207 6.34 2.98 23.01
CA SER A 207 5.04 3.63 22.94
C SER A 207 4.26 3.08 21.76
N ALA A 208 3.01 2.71 22.04
CA ALA A 208 2.00 2.50 21.01
C ALA A 208 2.02 3.68 20.03
N PRO A 209 1.72 3.46 18.74
CA PRO A 209 1.77 4.52 17.73
C PRO A 209 0.93 5.72 18.20
N ALA A 210 1.56 6.89 18.26
CA ALA A 210 0.86 8.13 18.59
C ALA A 210 -0.17 8.38 17.48
N SER A 211 -1.46 8.40 17.82
CA SER A 211 -2.51 8.75 16.89
C SER A 211 -2.87 10.22 17.05
N GLU A 212 -2.92 10.93 15.93
CA GLU A 212 -3.38 12.33 15.88
C GLU A 212 -4.70 12.40 15.13
N ASN A 213 -5.56 13.32 15.55
CA ASN A 213 -6.80 13.60 14.83
C ASN A 213 -6.55 14.69 13.78
N LEU A 214 -6.61 14.33 12.51
CA LEU A 214 -6.42 15.25 11.39
C LEU A 214 -7.73 15.41 10.63
N SER A 215 -8.44 16.51 10.83
CA SER A 215 -9.67 16.84 10.08
C SER A 215 -10.73 15.72 10.04
N GLY A 216 -10.86 14.96 11.14
CA GLY A 216 -11.78 13.82 11.24
C GLY A 216 -11.21 12.48 10.79
N TYR A 217 -9.94 12.43 10.37
CA TYR A 217 -9.20 11.20 10.11
C TYR A 217 -8.31 10.85 11.29
N HIS A 218 -8.04 9.56 11.46
CA HIS A 218 -7.03 9.10 12.40
C HIS A 218 -5.70 8.88 11.69
N LEU A 219 -4.67 9.60 12.13
CA LEU A 219 -3.30 9.48 11.64
C LEU A 219 -2.50 8.61 12.61
N TYR A 220 -1.99 7.47 12.12
CA TYR A 220 -1.12 6.59 12.88
C TYR A 220 0.33 6.81 12.46
N ASN A 221 1.16 7.24 13.40
CA ASN A 221 2.60 7.39 13.19
C ASN A 221 3.28 6.06 13.50
N LEU A 222 3.93 5.42 12.55
CA LEU A 222 4.75 4.26 12.86
C LEU A 222 6.00 4.71 13.66
N PRO A 223 6.36 4.00 14.74
CA PRO A 223 7.35 4.50 15.71
C PRO A 223 8.78 4.55 15.15
N LEU A 224 9.07 3.72 14.14
CA LEU A 224 10.40 3.58 13.57
C LEU A 224 10.39 3.96 12.10
N LYS A 225 11.43 4.65 11.67
CA LYS A 225 11.74 4.81 10.25
C LYS A 225 12.09 3.45 9.65
N THR A 226 11.73 3.25 8.40
CA THR A 226 11.90 1.96 7.74
C THR A 226 12.16 2.12 6.24
N ASP A 227 12.85 1.14 5.66
CA ASP A 227 12.99 1.06 4.21
C ASP A 227 11.79 0.33 3.63
N ILE A 228 11.20 0.89 2.57
CA ILE A 228 10.11 0.28 1.83
C ILE A 228 10.56 0.19 0.36
N LYS A 229 10.96 -1.01 -0.07
CA LYS A 229 11.47 -1.23 -1.43
C LYS A 229 10.34 -1.41 -2.43
N ASP A 230 10.59 -1.03 -3.68
CA ASP A 230 9.66 -1.35 -4.79
C ASP A 230 9.47 -2.86 -4.91
N LYS A 231 8.25 -3.27 -5.28
CA LYS A 231 7.83 -4.68 -5.38
C LYS A 231 8.00 -5.48 -4.07
N GLN A 232 7.92 -4.80 -2.94
CA GLN A 232 8.00 -5.40 -1.62
C GLN A 232 6.68 -5.34 -0.88
N THR A 233 6.35 -6.44 -0.20
CA THR A 233 5.33 -6.46 0.86
C THR A 233 6.04 -6.51 2.21
N LYS A 234 5.81 -5.50 3.04
CA LYS A 234 6.45 -5.36 4.35
C LYS A 234 5.42 -5.39 5.47
N GLN A 235 5.73 -6.13 6.53
CA GLN A 235 4.93 -6.13 7.76
C GLN A 235 5.66 -5.39 8.87
N ILE A 236 4.94 -4.49 9.54
CA ILE A 236 5.43 -3.67 10.64
C ILE A 236 4.49 -3.86 11.82
N SER A 237 5.06 -4.05 13.02
CA SER A 237 4.25 -4.16 14.24
C SER A 237 3.52 -2.83 14.48
N LEU A 238 2.21 -2.92 14.66
CA LEU A 238 1.36 -1.77 14.98
C LEU A 238 1.12 -1.68 16.48
N LEU A 239 0.78 -2.80 17.10
CA LEU A 239 0.50 -2.87 18.53
C LEU A 239 0.73 -4.28 19.07
N GLU A 240 1.04 -4.33 20.37
CA GLU A 240 1.01 -5.55 21.18
C GLU A 240 0.34 -5.23 22.51
N LYS A 241 -0.72 -5.96 22.84
CA LYS A 241 -1.48 -5.80 24.08
C LYS A 241 -1.74 -7.16 24.71
N ASN A 242 -1.36 -7.30 25.94
CA ASN A 242 -1.56 -8.52 26.70
C ASN A 242 -2.79 -8.38 27.62
N ASP A 243 -3.39 -9.49 27.97
CA ASP A 243 -4.53 -9.56 28.90
C ASP A 243 -5.72 -8.67 28.53
N VAL A 244 -5.97 -8.47 27.23
CA VAL A 244 -7.14 -7.74 26.75
C VAL A 244 -8.40 -8.47 27.17
N ALA A 245 -9.29 -7.76 27.85
CA ALA A 245 -10.54 -8.34 28.35
C ALA A 245 -11.54 -8.55 27.20
N TYR A 246 -12.18 -9.70 27.16
CA TYR A 246 -13.29 -9.99 26.27
C TYR A 246 -14.39 -10.78 26.99
N LYS A 247 -15.58 -10.82 26.39
CA LYS A 247 -16.68 -11.71 26.80
C LYS A 247 -17.07 -12.60 25.65
N LYS A 248 -17.41 -13.86 25.97
CA LYS A 248 -17.93 -14.82 24.99
C LYS A 248 -19.44 -14.92 25.19
N GLU A 249 -20.20 -14.56 24.18
CA GLU A 249 -21.66 -14.52 24.22
C GLU A 249 -22.24 -15.48 23.19
N ALA A 250 -23.32 -16.16 23.58
CA ALA A 250 -24.18 -16.90 22.67
C ALA A 250 -25.28 -15.96 22.17
N TYR A 251 -25.15 -15.52 20.92
CA TYR A 251 -26.08 -14.56 20.31
C TYR A 251 -27.00 -15.26 19.31
N MET A 252 -28.29 -14.99 19.40
CA MET A 252 -29.25 -15.47 18.43
C MET A 252 -30.25 -14.40 18.07
N ARG A 253 -30.40 -14.16 16.75
CA ARG A 253 -31.56 -13.41 16.25
C ARG A 253 -32.73 -14.36 16.08
N SER A 254 -33.85 -14.07 16.74
CA SER A 254 -35.04 -14.94 16.67
C SER A 254 -35.49 -15.13 15.21
N PRO A 255 -35.64 -16.37 14.75
CA PRO A 255 -36.21 -16.64 13.43
C PRO A 255 -37.75 -16.51 13.38
N LEU A 256 -38.38 -16.11 14.50
CA LEU A 256 -39.83 -15.99 14.58
C LEU A 256 -40.31 -14.74 13.85
N TYR A 257 -41.03 -14.95 12.76
CA TYR A 257 -41.79 -13.87 12.09
C TYR A 257 -43.18 -13.82 12.75
N PHE A 258 -43.56 -12.61 13.19
CA PHE A 258 -44.89 -12.39 13.73
C PHE A 258 -45.95 -12.50 12.62
N ASN A 259 -46.59 -13.68 12.57
CA ASN A 259 -47.77 -13.85 11.77
C ASN A 259 -48.94 -14.12 12.73
N TYR A 260 -50.01 -13.33 12.64
CA TYR A 260 -51.11 -13.31 13.58
C TYR A 260 -51.84 -14.68 13.77
N ASN A 261 -51.57 -15.65 12.93
CA ASN A 261 -52.33 -16.89 12.84
C ASN A 261 -51.58 -18.19 13.14
N SER A 262 -50.33 -18.16 13.62
CA SER A 262 -49.62 -19.42 13.93
C SER A 262 -48.78 -19.34 15.20
N ALA A 263 -48.87 -20.37 16.02
CA ALA A 263 -47.92 -20.63 17.08
C ALA A 263 -46.58 -21.05 16.44
N ALA A 264 -45.79 -20.05 16.07
CA ALA A 264 -44.46 -20.32 15.52
C ALA A 264 -43.53 -20.85 16.62
N GLU A 265 -42.87 -21.96 16.35
CA GLU A 265 -41.82 -22.50 17.20
C GLU A 265 -40.55 -22.78 16.38
N PHE A 266 -39.41 -22.73 17.01
CA PHE A 266 -38.17 -23.23 16.48
C PHE A 266 -37.49 -24.15 17.50
N LYS A 267 -36.74 -25.13 16.99
CA LYS A 267 -36.11 -26.16 17.85
C LYS A 267 -34.66 -26.32 17.43
N GLN A 268 -33.79 -26.49 18.42
CA GLN A 268 -32.38 -26.88 18.23
C GLN A 268 -31.62 -26.00 17.25
N VAL A 269 -31.78 -24.67 17.32
CA VAL A 269 -30.98 -23.73 16.55
C VAL A 269 -29.70 -23.41 17.31
N HIS A 270 -28.57 -23.49 16.63
CA HIS A 270 -27.27 -23.09 17.20
C HIS A 270 -27.15 -21.58 17.23
N PRO A 271 -26.89 -20.95 18.38
CA PRO A 271 -26.60 -19.53 18.44
C PRO A 271 -25.20 -19.24 17.89
N ASP A 272 -25.02 -18.02 17.44
CA ASP A 272 -23.71 -17.49 17.05
C ASP A 272 -22.80 -17.32 18.27
N MET A 273 -21.53 -17.65 18.09
CA MET A 273 -20.47 -17.43 19.06
C MET A 273 -19.87 -16.04 18.82
N VAL A 274 -20.18 -15.10 19.69
CA VAL A 274 -19.76 -13.70 19.57
C VAL A 274 -18.74 -13.36 20.65
N TYR A 275 -17.59 -12.86 20.24
CA TYR A 275 -16.59 -12.29 21.14
C TYR A 275 -16.80 -10.79 21.22
N VAL A 276 -16.98 -10.27 22.42
CA VAL A 276 -17.23 -8.85 22.70
C VAL A 276 -16.03 -8.27 23.42
N LEU A 277 -15.36 -7.31 22.75
CA LEU A 277 -14.22 -6.59 23.31
C LEU A 277 -14.59 -5.13 23.52
N GLN A 278 -14.20 -4.58 24.68
CA GLN A 278 -14.35 -3.15 24.97
C GLN A 278 -13.01 -2.47 24.70
N ASN A 279 -12.98 -1.52 23.75
CA ASN A 279 -11.78 -0.78 23.43
C ASN A 279 -11.49 0.31 24.47
N THR A 280 -11.26 -0.10 25.70
CA THR A 280 -11.03 0.79 26.84
C THR A 280 -9.70 0.47 27.54
N GLU A 281 -9.14 1.45 28.25
CA GLU A 281 -7.95 1.23 29.07
C GLU A 281 -8.20 0.21 30.18
N ALA A 282 -9.40 0.20 30.76
CA ALA A 282 -9.80 -0.79 31.76
C ALA A 282 -9.81 -2.22 31.19
N GLY A 283 -10.04 -2.36 29.87
CA GLY A 283 -9.96 -3.61 29.12
C GLY A 283 -8.56 -3.92 28.59
N ASN A 284 -7.53 -3.20 29.00
CA ASN A 284 -6.15 -3.27 28.51
C ASN A 284 -5.99 -2.99 27.01
N LEU A 285 -6.90 -2.22 26.39
CA LEU A 285 -6.83 -1.81 24.98
C LEU A 285 -6.76 -0.28 24.89
N GLY A 286 -7.84 0.42 24.74
CA GLY A 286 -7.94 1.87 24.91
C GLY A 286 -7.18 2.71 23.87
N LEU A 287 -7.08 2.23 22.61
CA LEU A 287 -6.41 2.93 21.51
C LEU A 287 -7.22 2.78 20.22
N PRO A 288 -7.17 3.75 19.32
CA PRO A 288 -7.84 3.62 18.03
C PRO A 288 -7.28 2.43 17.25
N LEU A 289 -8.16 1.62 16.65
CA LEU A 289 -7.78 0.47 15.83
C LEU A 289 -8.18 0.73 14.37
N PRO A 290 -7.25 0.66 13.41
CA PRO A 290 -7.57 0.67 11.99
C PRO A 290 -8.47 -0.52 11.60
N SER A 291 -9.24 -0.34 10.53
CA SER A 291 -10.02 -1.44 9.94
C SER A 291 -9.10 -2.56 9.46
N GLY A 292 -9.53 -3.81 9.65
CA GLY A 292 -8.71 -4.96 9.28
C GLY A 292 -9.38 -6.29 9.59
N ILE A 293 -8.60 -7.36 9.48
CA ILE A 293 -9.06 -8.71 9.81
C ILE A 293 -8.47 -9.14 11.14
N MET A 294 -9.33 -9.54 12.08
CA MET A 294 -8.93 -10.06 13.38
C MET A 294 -9.13 -11.57 13.41
N ARG A 295 -8.03 -12.31 13.59
CA ARG A 295 -8.00 -13.77 13.65
C ARG A 295 -7.83 -14.24 15.08
N PHE A 296 -8.66 -15.19 15.49
CA PHE A 296 -8.69 -15.73 16.84
C PHE A 296 -8.08 -17.11 16.87
N TYR A 297 -7.25 -17.31 17.89
CA TYR A 297 -6.59 -18.58 18.16
C TYR A 297 -6.77 -18.95 19.63
N GLU A 298 -6.92 -20.24 19.90
CA GLU A 298 -7.00 -20.80 21.24
C GLU A 298 -6.14 -22.06 21.30
N ASN A 299 -5.48 -22.34 22.41
CA ASN A 299 -4.75 -23.58 22.57
C ASN A 299 -5.71 -24.72 22.88
N ASP A 300 -5.51 -25.88 22.26
CA ASP A 300 -6.16 -27.13 22.64
C ASP A 300 -5.60 -27.69 23.96
N ASN A 301 -6.12 -28.84 24.40
CA ASN A 301 -5.70 -29.46 25.66
C ASN A 301 -4.23 -29.93 25.65
N ASP A 302 -3.65 -30.14 24.48
CA ASP A 302 -2.25 -30.53 24.29
C ASP A 302 -1.32 -29.31 24.16
N GLY A 303 -1.88 -28.09 24.19
CA GLY A 303 -1.13 -26.82 24.07
C GLY A 303 -0.89 -26.37 22.64
N ASN A 304 -1.44 -27.06 21.61
CA ASN A 304 -1.31 -26.65 20.22
C ASN A 304 -2.27 -25.51 19.91
N MET A 305 -1.80 -24.52 19.17
CA MET A 305 -2.60 -23.36 18.79
C MET A 305 -3.55 -23.71 17.65
N GLN A 306 -4.85 -23.53 17.88
CA GLN A 306 -5.93 -23.79 16.93
C GLN A 306 -6.56 -22.49 16.47
N PHE A 307 -6.81 -22.36 15.17
CA PHE A 307 -7.59 -21.27 14.61
C PHE A 307 -9.08 -21.50 14.92
N ILE A 308 -9.73 -20.52 15.57
CA ILE A 308 -11.13 -20.65 16.00
C ILE A 308 -12.08 -19.73 15.22
N GLY A 309 -11.56 -18.85 14.38
CA GLY A 309 -12.37 -18.00 13.51
C GLY A 309 -11.72 -16.65 13.23
N GLU A 310 -12.31 -15.91 12.31
CA GLU A 310 -11.90 -14.55 11.99
C GLU A 310 -13.11 -13.66 11.71
N ASN A 311 -12.93 -12.37 11.92
CA ASN A 311 -13.91 -11.37 11.54
C ASN A 311 -13.22 -10.09 11.08
N SER A 312 -13.91 -9.32 10.24
CA SER A 312 -13.45 -7.97 9.88
C SER A 312 -13.88 -6.97 10.95
N ILE A 313 -12.99 -6.06 11.28
CA ILE A 313 -13.31 -4.87 12.07
C ILE A 313 -13.31 -3.63 11.16
N SER A 314 -14.23 -2.71 11.40
CA SER A 314 -14.16 -1.35 10.87
C SER A 314 -13.13 -0.55 11.68
N HIS A 315 -12.97 0.74 11.40
CA HIS A 315 -12.24 1.63 12.30
C HIS A 315 -12.96 1.69 13.64
N VAL A 316 -12.23 1.41 14.72
CA VAL A 316 -12.78 1.36 16.07
C VAL A 316 -12.11 2.45 16.91
N ALA A 317 -12.90 3.41 17.37
CA ALA A 317 -12.38 4.47 18.24
C ALA A 317 -12.15 3.95 19.67
N LYS A 318 -11.33 4.68 20.45
CA LYS A 318 -11.19 4.45 21.88
C LYS A 318 -12.56 4.58 22.55
N GLY A 319 -12.92 3.60 23.37
CA GLY A 319 -14.19 3.55 24.10
C GLY A 319 -15.29 2.78 23.40
N GLU A 320 -15.12 2.38 22.15
CA GLU A 320 -16.13 1.61 21.40
C GLU A 320 -16.11 0.12 21.72
N GLU A 321 -17.27 -0.51 21.52
CA GLU A 321 -17.43 -1.97 21.64
C GLU A 321 -17.27 -2.64 20.28
N MET A 322 -16.52 -3.74 20.25
CA MET A 322 -16.40 -4.64 19.10
C MET A 322 -17.15 -5.94 19.37
N ARG A 323 -18.05 -6.31 18.47
CA ARG A 323 -18.80 -7.59 18.51
C ARG A 323 -18.39 -8.43 17.31
N LEU A 324 -17.67 -9.52 17.55
CA LEU A 324 -17.01 -10.33 16.54
C LEU A 324 -17.62 -11.72 16.50
N ASN A 325 -18.38 -12.02 15.45
CA ASN A 325 -18.98 -13.34 15.25
C ASN A 325 -17.91 -14.28 14.69
N LEU A 326 -17.58 -15.35 15.43
CA LEU A 326 -16.58 -16.36 15.05
C LEU A 326 -17.21 -17.68 14.57
N GLY A 327 -18.50 -17.69 14.30
CA GLY A 327 -19.26 -18.88 13.88
C GLY A 327 -20.34 -19.27 14.88
N SER A 328 -20.81 -20.50 14.84
CA SER A 328 -21.90 -20.98 15.71
C SER A 328 -21.38 -21.97 16.76
N PHE A 329 -22.00 -21.96 17.93
CA PHE A 329 -21.73 -22.98 18.95
C PHE A 329 -22.12 -24.34 18.45
N PHE A 330 -21.25 -25.34 18.67
CA PHE A 330 -21.57 -26.73 18.33
C PHE A 330 -22.45 -27.40 19.38
N ASN A 331 -22.22 -27.16 20.68
CA ASN A 331 -22.85 -27.85 21.78
C ASN A 331 -23.94 -27.03 22.50
N VAL A 332 -24.33 -25.88 21.97
CA VAL A 332 -25.38 -25.04 22.55
C VAL A 332 -26.55 -25.00 21.59
N PHE A 333 -27.74 -25.26 22.11
CA PHE A 333 -28.98 -25.25 21.35
C PHE A 333 -29.99 -24.32 22.01
N VAL A 334 -30.72 -23.59 21.20
CA VAL A 334 -31.81 -22.73 21.62
C VAL A 334 -33.10 -23.23 20.96
N SER A 335 -34.18 -23.32 21.75
CA SER A 335 -35.52 -23.58 21.24
C SER A 335 -36.45 -22.51 21.78
N GLY A 336 -37.39 -22.11 20.98
CA GLY A 336 -38.36 -21.09 21.38
C GLY A 336 -39.73 -21.31 20.75
N LYS A 337 -40.78 -20.88 21.43
CA LYS A 337 -42.15 -20.88 20.94
C LYS A 337 -42.86 -19.61 21.37
N ILE A 338 -43.79 -19.16 20.56
CA ILE A 338 -44.68 -18.09 20.93
C ILE A 338 -45.74 -18.63 21.87
N ALA A 339 -45.71 -18.26 23.15
CA ALA A 339 -46.67 -18.70 24.15
C ALA A 339 -48.01 -17.94 24.08
N LYS A 340 -47.95 -16.63 23.77
CA LYS A 340 -49.13 -15.78 23.70
C LYS A 340 -48.84 -14.50 22.85
N ILE A 341 -49.80 -14.14 22.04
CA ILE A 341 -49.81 -12.85 21.33
C ILE A 341 -50.98 -12.03 21.86
N SER A 342 -50.72 -10.78 22.26
CA SER A 342 -51.77 -9.86 22.69
C SER A 342 -51.69 -8.61 21.83
N LYS A 343 -52.81 -8.13 21.32
CA LYS A 343 -52.94 -6.84 20.63
C LYS A 343 -53.00 -5.77 21.71
N LEU A 344 -52.06 -4.84 21.66
CA LEU A 344 -52.17 -3.58 22.42
C LEU A 344 -53.10 -2.66 21.65
N SER A 345 -54.17 -2.23 22.29
CA SER A 345 -55.14 -1.28 21.71
C SER A 345 -54.57 0.11 21.70
#